data_3156cfe9d4dda5ebbfee4443d856c0f5
#
_entry.id   3156cfe9d4dda5ebbfee4443d856c0f5
#
_cell.length_a   1.000
_cell.length_b   1.000
_cell.length_c   1.000
_cell.angle_alpha   90.00
_cell.angle_beta   90.00
_cell.angle_gamma   90.00
#
_symmetry.space_group_name_H-M   'P 1'
#
loop_
_entity.id
_entity.type
_entity.pdbx_description
1 polymer ?
#
loop_
_entity_poly.entity_id
_entity_poly.type
_entity_poly.pdbx_seq_one_letter_code
_entity_poly.pdbx_strand_id
1 'polypeptide(L)'
;MSRHFGTFGDLHVSVDDDFVVTAEIRRPPNNFFSPALIDAMVDAFRAIDDDPTCRAIVLCSEGKHFCAGADFSGDGDSGPQARNANGSPRHLYDAAVDLFATKTPVVAAVQGAAIGGGLGVACFADFRVAAPEARFAANFARLGFHHGFGLSATLAPLVGQQRSLELLYTGRRINGVTAHEIGLADRLVPLDELRSEAHALAAEIAASAPLAVASIRQTMRGELAQQVSIATDREKAEQDWLRQTDDWKEGVKAMAERRPPNFRAK
;
A
#
# COMPACT_ATOMS: atom_id res chain seq x y z
N MET A 1 22.67 -3.74 16.54
CA MET A 1 22.51 -4.99 15.73
C MET A 1 21.02 -5.27 15.53
N SER A 2 20.59 -5.74 14.36
CA SER A 2 19.18 -6.10 14.13
C SER A 2 18.89 -7.50 14.67
N ARG A 3 17.82 -7.66 15.46
CA ARG A 3 17.29 -8.97 15.87
C ARG A 3 16.13 -9.39 15.01
N HIS A 4 16.03 -10.66 14.67
CA HIS A 4 14.84 -11.19 14.00
C HIS A 4 13.63 -11.07 14.94
N PHE A 5 12.55 -10.44 14.46
CA PHE A 5 11.30 -10.30 15.22
C PHE A 5 10.34 -11.45 14.89
N GLY A 6 10.20 -11.77 13.61
CA GLY A 6 9.36 -12.85 13.12
C GLY A 6 9.27 -12.91 11.61
N THR A 7 8.68 -14.00 11.11
CA THR A 7 8.29 -14.14 9.71
C THR A 7 6.79 -14.43 9.66
N PHE A 8 6.04 -13.60 8.94
CA PHE A 8 4.59 -13.66 8.81
C PHE A 8 4.28 -13.89 7.31
N GLY A 9 4.13 -15.15 6.91
CA GLY A 9 4.02 -15.49 5.49
C GLY A 9 5.20 -14.92 4.69
N ASP A 10 4.91 -14.08 3.70
CA ASP A 10 5.92 -13.43 2.85
C ASP A 10 6.43 -12.09 3.42
N LEU A 11 6.09 -11.75 4.66
CA LEU A 11 6.60 -10.58 5.36
C LEU A 11 7.68 -10.98 6.37
N HIS A 12 8.90 -10.44 6.18
CA HIS A 12 10.01 -10.62 7.10
C HIS A 12 10.17 -9.41 8.00
N VAL A 13 10.22 -9.63 9.31
CA VAL A 13 10.24 -8.56 10.30
C VAL A 13 11.48 -8.66 11.18
N SER A 14 12.21 -7.55 11.30
CA SER A 14 13.33 -7.41 12.23
C SER A 14 13.26 -6.07 12.95
N VAL A 15 13.85 -5.97 14.12
CA VAL A 15 13.96 -4.73 14.89
C VAL A 15 15.42 -4.47 15.25
N ASP A 16 15.84 -3.23 15.25
CA ASP A 16 17.21 -2.82 15.57
C ASP A 16 17.33 -2.11 16.93
N ASP A 17 18.54 -1.69 17.25
CA ASP A 17 18.86 -1.01 18.51
C ASP A 17 18.27 0.42 18.59
N ASP A 18 17.84 0.99 17.45
CA ASP A 18 17.16 2.28 17.35
C ASP A 18 15.63 2.17 17.51
N PHE A 19 15.14 0.98 17.92
CA PHE A 19 13.71 0.67 18.06
C PHE A 19 12.92 0.77 16.75
N VAL A 20 13.61 0.71 15.60
CA VAL A 20 13.03 0.70 14.27
C VAL A 20 12.79 -0.73 13.82
N VAL A 21 11.55 -0.98 13.39
CA VAL A 21 11.15 -2.26 12.78
C VAL A 21 11.28 -2.17 11.28
N THR A 22 12.01 -3.08 10.66
CA THR A 22 11.99 -3.29 9.22
C THR A 22 11.00 -4.40 8.91
N ALA A 23 9.92 -4.07 8.21
CA ALA A 23 8.93 -5.00 7.69
C ALA A 23 9.11 -5.09 6.16
N GLU A 24 9.68 -6.20 5.69
CA GLU A 24 10.06 -6.39 4.29
C GLU A 24 9.18 -7.42 3.60
N ILE A 25 8.45 -6.99 2.57
CA ILE A 25 7.67 -7.87 1.68
C ILE A 25 8.65 -8.61 0.77
N ARG A 26 8.58 -9.95 0.75
CA ARG A 26 9.45 -10.83 -0.06
C ARG A 26 8.64 -11.71 -1.00
N ARG A 27 8.09 -11.09 -2.06
CA ARG A 27 7.34 -11.75 -3.14
C ARG A 27 7.84 -11.29 -4.53
N PRO A 28 9.15 -11.34 -4.79
CA PRO A 28 9.67 -10.90 -6.08
C PRO A 28 9.09 -11.75 -7.24
N PRO A 29 9.05 -11.24 -8.47
CA PRO A 29 9.60 -9.93 -8.89
C PRO A 29 8.64 -8.75 -8.66
N ASN A 30 7.35 -8.98 -8.49
CA ASN A 30 6.33 -7.94 -8.55
C ASN A 30 5.77 -7.53 -7.18
N ASN A 31 6.00 -8.33 -6.13
CA ASN A 31 5.43 -8.14 -4.80
C ASN A 31 3.91 -7.89 -4.86
N PHE A 32 3.21 -8.69 -5.68
CA PHE A 32 1.76 -8.62 -5.75
C PHE A 32 1.15 -8.88 -4.38
N PHE A 33 0.19 -8.08 -3.99
CA PHE A 33 -0.53 -8.33 -2.76
C PHE A 33 -1.61 -9.39 -2.95
N SER A 34 -1.91 -10.09 -1.87
CA SER A 34 -3.02 -11.01 -1.73
C SER A 34 -3.69 -10.80 -0.37
N PRO A 35 -4.91 -11.31 -0.14
CA PRO A 35 -5.49 -11.33 1.20
C PRO A 35 -4.55 -11.94 2.24
N ALA A 36 -3.83 -13.01 1.90
CA ALA A 36 -2.88 -13.67 2.79
C ALA A 36 -1.70 -12.76 3.17
N LEU A 37 -1.15 -11.98 2.23
CA LEU A 37 -0.08 -11.03 2.53
C LEU A 37 -0.60 -9.88 3.40
N ILE A 38 -1.78 -9.34 3.12
CA ILE A 38 -2.34 -8.25 3.93
C ILE A 38 -2.68 -8.74 5.34
N ASP A 39 -3.26 -9.94 5.50
CA ASP A 39 -3.48 -10.55 6.81
C ASP A 39 -2.15 -10.76 7.56
N ALA A 40 -1.11 -11.23 6.89
CA ALA A 40 0.23 -11.38 7.46
C ALA A 40 0.82 -10.03 7.93
N MET A 41 0.60 -8.95 7.18
CA MET A 41 0.97 -7.58 7.59
C MET A 41 0.17 -7.14 8.82
N VAL A 42 -1.14 -7.42 8.86
CA VAL A 42 -2.01 -7.11 10.02
C VAL A 42 -1.53 -7.84 11.27
N ASP A 43 -1.25 -9.14 11.17
CA ASP A 43 -0.78 -9.94 12.31
C ASP A 43 0.59 -9.46 12.81
N ALA A 44 1.51 -9.17 11.89
CA ALA A 44 2.81 -8.61 12.23
C ALA A 44 2.69 -7.24 12.92
N PHE A 45 1.86 -6.35 12.40
CA PHE A 45 1.74 -4.99 12.94
C PHE A 45 0.98 -4.95 14.26
N ARG A 46 0.04 -5.85 14.50
CA ARG A 46 -0.55 -6.06 15.83
C ARG A 46 0.50 -6.52 16.84
N ALA A 47 1.35 -7.49 16.48
CA ALA A 47 2.44 -7.92 17.34
C ALA A 47 3.47 -6.81 17.62
N ILE A 48 3.75 -5.95 16.63
CA ILE A 48 4.59 -4.76 16.76
C ILE A 48 3.96 -3.72 17.69
N ASP A 49 2.66 -3.45 17.54
CA ASP A 49 1.92 -2.51 18.38
C ASP A 49 1.92 -2.90 19.88
N ASP A 50 2.04 -4.18 20.17
CA ASP A 50 2.07 -4.72 21.53
C ASP A 50 3.49 -4.80 22.14
N ASP A 51 4.57 -4.58 21.36
CA ASP A 51 5.97 -4.62 21.82
C ASP A 51 6.53 -3.19 22.01
N PRO A 52 6.81 -2.76 23.26
CA PRO A 52 7.31 -1.43 23.54
C PRO A 52 8.72 -1.14 22.98
N THR A 53 9.43 -2.17 22.51
CA THR A 53 10.71 -2.02 21.81
C THR A 53 10.54 -1.72 20.31
N CYS A 54 9.31 -1.66 19.81
CA CYS A 54 8.96 -1.32 18.45
C CYS A 54 8.30 0.06 18.44
N ARG A 55 8.99 1.08 17.90
CA ARG A 55 8.52 2.48 17.99
C ARG A 55 8.20 3.12 16.66
N ALA A 56 8.77 2.62 15.57
CA ALA A 56 8.47 3.02 14.19
C ALA A 56 8.73 1.86 13.24
N ILE A 57 7.98 1.79 12.14
CA ILE A 57 8.07 0.73 11.13
C ILE A 57 8.60 1.31 9.83
N VAL A 58 9.61 0.70 9.23
CA VAL A 58 9.97 0.87 7.83
C VAL A 58 9.32 -0.26 7.03
N LEU A 59 8.32 0.05 6.21
CA LEU A 59 7.71 -0.88 5.27
C LEU A 59 8.47 -0.79 3.94
N CYS A 60 9.11 -1.88 3.55
CA CYS A 60 9.86 -1.97 2.31
C CYS A 60 9.60 -3.30 1.60
N SER A 61 10.21 -3.51 0.45
CA SER A 61 10.04 -4.73 -0.33
C SER A 61 11.35 -5.18 -0.95
N GLU A 62 11.52 -6.48 -1.09
CA GLU A 62 12.62 -7.08 -1.82
C GLU A 62 12.51 -6.84 -3.32
N GLY A 63 13.65 -6.71 -4.02
CA GLY A 63 13.72 -6.61 -5.46
C GLY A 63 13.36 -5.24 -6.03
N LYS A 64 12.83 -5.24 -7.28
CA LYS A 64 12.69 -4.03 -8.08
C LYS A 64 11.46 -3.19 -7.73
N HIS A 65 10.38 -3.81 -7.28
CA HIS A 65 9.08 -3.17 -7.11
C HIS A 65 8.66 -3.14 -5.65
N PHE A 66 8.00 -2.06 -5.23
CA PHE A 66 7.39 -1.98 -3.91
C PHE A 66 6.19 -2.92 -3.83
N CYS A 67 5.16 -2.66 -4.65
CA CYS A 67 4.00 -3.54 -4.80
C CYS A 67 3.28 -3.21 -6.13
N ALA A 68 3.29 -4.13 -7.07
CA ALA A 68 2.72 -3.91 -8.40
C ALA A 68 1.19 -4.11 -8.46
N GLY A 69 0.51 -4.21 -7.31
CA GLY A 69 -0.94 -4.35 -7.22
C GLY A 69 -1.41 -5.80 -7.13
N ALA A 70 -2.60 -6.08 -7.66
CA ALA A 70 -3.17 -7.42 -7.73
C ALA A 70 -2.62 -8.20 -8.93
N ASP A 71 -2.51 -9.50 -8.78
CA ASP A 71 -2.20 -10.40 -9.88
C ASP A 71 -3.48 -10.78 -10.63
N PHE A 72 -3.55 -10.39 -11.91
CA PHE A 72 -4.66 -10.72 -12.81
C PHE A 72 -4.30 -11.84 -13.81
N SER A 73 -3.21 -12.58 -13.61
CA SER A 73 -2.72 -13.61 -14.54
C SER A 73 -3.52 -14.92 -14.54
N GLY A 74 -4.69 -14.96 -13.93
CA GLY A 74 -5.60 -16.11 -13.94
C GLY A 74 -5.39 -17.10 -12.79
N ASP A 75 -4.14 -17.42 -12.45
CA ASP A 75 -3.75 -18.27 -11.32
C ASP A 75 -3.38 -17.43 -10.08
N GLY A 76 -3.55 -16.10 -10.15
CA GLY A 76 -3.17 -15.17 -9.10
C GLY A 76 -4.07 -15.29 -7.87
N ASP A 77 -3.45 -15.19 -6.69
CA ASP A 77 -4.10 -15.26 -5.38
C ASP A 77 -4.82 -13.96 -4.97
N SER A 78 -4.96 -13.01 -5.89
CA SER A 78 -5.58 -11.69 -5.68
C SER A 78 -7.00 -11.57 -6.26
N GLY A 79 -7.56 -12.65 -6.81
CA GLY A 79 -8.88 -12.67 -7.45
C GLY A 79 -10.05 -12.65 -6.45
N PRO A 80 -11.31 -12.58 -6.94
CA PRO A 80 -12.52 -12.58 -6.10
C PRO A 80 -12.68 -13.84 -5.23
N GLN A 81 -12.00 -14.94 -5.61
CA GLN A 81 -11.97 -16.20 -4.87
C GLN A 81 -10.72 -16.36 -3.99
N ALA A 82 -9.91 -15.31 -3.88
CA ALA A 82 -8.75 -15.33 -3.02
C ALA A 82 -9.13 -15.64 -1.57
N ARG A 83 -8.28 -16.42 -0.90
CA ARG A 83 -8.52 -16.87 0.46
C ARG A 83 -7.47 -16.25 1.38
N ASN A 84 -7.84 -16.05 2.63
CA ASN A 84 -6.89 -15.67 3.67
C ASN A 84 -5.92 -16.84 3.98
N ALA A 85 -4.95 -16.59 4.86
CA ALA A 85 -3.97 -17.58 5.29
C ALA A 85 -4.62 -18.86 5.89
N ASN A 86 -5.83 -18.75 6.45
CA ASN A 86 -6.60 -19.85 7.02
C ASN A 86 -7.50 -20.56 6.00
N GLY A 87 -7.42 -20.20 4.72
CA GLY A 87 -8.24 -20.78 3.65
C GLY A 87 -9.69 -20.29 3.60
N SER A 88 -10.09 -19.36 4.47
CA SER A 88 -11.45 -18.80 4.50
C SER A 88 -11.62 -17.70 3.45
N PRO A 89 -12.81 -17.58 2.83
CA PRO A 89 -13.12 -16.46 1.97
C PRO A 89 -13.08 -15.16 2.79
N ARG A 90 -12.22 -14.23 2.41
CA ARG A 90 -12.17 -12.88 2.98
C ARG A 90 -11.90 -11.89 1.87
N HIS A 91 -12.72 -10.85 1.81
CA HIS A 91 -12.46 -9.82 0.83
C HIS A 91 -11.19 -9.05 1.21
N LEU A 92 -10.33 -8.79 0.23
CA LEU A 92 -9.06 -8.06 0.41
C LEU A 92 -9.22 -6.74 1.18
N TYR A 93 -10.32 -6.02 0.94
CA TYR A 93 -10.55 -4.71 1.57
C TYR A 93 -10.93 -4.81 3.04
N ASP A 94 -11.50 -5.93 3.49
CA ASP A 94 -11.74 -6.15 4.92
C ASP A 94 -10.40 -6.32 5.67
N ALA A 95 -9.44 -7.01 5.05
CA ALA A 95 -8.08 -7.08 5.56
C ALA A 95 -7.36 -5.71 5.52
N ALA A 96 -7.59 -4.93 4.44
CA ALA A 96 -7.02 -3.58 4.33
C ALA A 96 -7.50 -2.66 5.47
N VAL A 97 -8.78 -2.69 5.85
CA VAL A 97 -9.31 -1.90 6.98
C VAL A 97 -8.54 -2.20 8.27
N ASP A 98 -8.30 -3.48 8.57
CA ASP A 98 -7.54 -3.89 9.75
C ASP A 98 -6.09 -3.37 9.71
N LEU A 99 -5.47 -3.33 8.51
CA LEU A 99 -4.15 -2.75 8.34
C LEU A 99 -4.12 -1.27 8.73
N PHE A 100 -5.14 -0.50 8.36
CA PHE A 100 -5.24 0.93 8.71
C PHE A 100 -5.45 1.19 10.21
N ALA A 101 -5.77 0.17 11.00
CA ALA A 101 -5.88 0.26 12.46
C ALA A 101 -4.53 0.18 13.20
N THR A 102 -3.41 -0.04 12.48
CA THR A 102 -2.04 -0.03 13.05
C THR A 102 -1.78 1.24 13.85
N LYS A 103 -1.16 1.12 15.03
CA LYS A 103 -0.89 2.23 15.97
C LYS A 103 0.52 2.77 15.83
N THR A 104 1.49 1.92 15.55
CA THR A 104 2.90 2.30 15.36
C THR A 104 3.08 3.07 14.05
N PRO A 105 3.80 4.21 14.04
CA PRO A 105 4.07 4.98 12.83
C PRO A 105 4.78 4.16 11.74
N VAL A 106 4.39 4.37 10.49
CA VAL A 106 4.91 3.62 9.34
C VAL A 106 5.53 4.57 8.31
N VAL A 107 6.75 4.26 7.89
CA VAL A 107 7.47 4.90 6.78
C VAL A 107 7.61 3.90 5.65
N ALA A 108 6.99 4.16 4.50
CA ALA A 108 7.14 3.31 3.31
C ALA A 108 8.37 3.73 2.48
N ALA A 109 9.23 2.77 2.13
CA ALA A 109 10.35 2.95 1.21
C ALA A 109 9.96 2.45 -0.18
N VAL A 110 9.70 3.36 -1.12
CA VAL A 110 9.11 3.05 -2.43
C VAL A 110 10.16 3.14 -3.54
N GLN A 111 10.76 1.99 -3.90
CA GLN A 111 11.83 1.90 -4.90
C GLN A 111 11.35 1.84 -6.35
N GLY A 112 10.19 1.26 -6.61
CA GLY A 112 9.71 0.94 -7.96
C GLY A 112 8.21 1.07 -8.08
N ALA A 113 7.54 0.05 -8.64
CA ALA A 113 6.09 0.11 -8.84
C ALA A 113 5.32 0.07 -7.52
N ALA A 114 4.41 1.03 -7.34
CA ALA A 114 3.33 1.10 -6.37
C ALA A 114 2.02 1.35 -7.15
N ILE A 115 1.37 0.28 -7.61
CA ILE A 115 0.32 0.35 -8.62
C ILE A 115 -1.01 -0.19 -8.08
N GLY A 116 -2.10 0.48 -8.37
CA GLY A 116 -3.43 0.05 -7.96
C GLY A 116 -3.53 -0.09 -6.43
N GLY A 117 -3.84 -1.27 -5.92
CA GLY A 117 -3.81 -1.54 -4.47
C GLY A 117 -2.42 -1.42 -3.85
N GLY A 118 -1.34 -1.58 -4.63
CA GLY A 118 0.02 -1.29 -4.17
C GLY A 118 0.25 0.20 -3.89
N LEU A 119 -0.43 1.10 -4.63
CA LEU A 119 -0.51 2.51 -4.25
C LEU A 119 -1.28 2.67 -2.93
N GLY A 120 -2.37 1.92 -2.73
CA GLY A 120 -3.11 1.92 -1.47
C GLY A 120 -2.24 1.48 -0.28
N VAL A 121 -1.42 0.44 -0.45
CA VAL A 121 -0.42 0.02 0.56
C VAL A 121 0.61 1.13 0.83
N ALA A 122 1.06 1.86 -0.19
CA ALA A 122 1.94 3.02 0.03
C ALA A 122 1.21 4.16 0.77
N CYS A 123 -0.07 4.42 0.45
CA CYS A 123 -0.89 5.45 1.12
C CYS A 123 -1.32 5.08 2.53
N PHE A 124 -1.27 3.79 2.90
CA PHE A 124 -1.46 3.33 4.27
C PHE A 124 -0.40 3.92 5.21
N ALA A 125 0.85 4.00 4.79
CA ALA A 125 1.94 4.53 5.60
C ALA A 125 1.71 6.00 6.01
N ASP A 126 2.29 6.41 7.14
CA ASP A 126 2.28 7.81 7.58
C ASP A 126 3.15 8.66 6.66
N PHE A 127 4.32 8.13 6.28
CA PHE A 127 5.27 8.79 5.39
C PHE A 127 5.71 7.87 4.25
N ARG A 128 6.13 8.46 3.13
CA ARG A 128 6.67 7.78 1.95
C ARG A 128 7.98 8.43 1.54
N VAL A 129 9.05 7.64 1.55
CA VAL A 129 10.32 7.99 0.93
C VAL A 129 10.34 7.31 -0.43
N ALA A 130 10.60 8.05 -1.49
CA ALA A 130 10.59 7.53 -2.85
C ALA A 130 11.93 7.72 -3.55
N ALA A 131 12.27 6.79 -4.45
CA ALA A 131 13.34 6.97 -5.42
C ALA A 131 12.77 7.63 -6.70
N PRO A 132 13.58 8.36 -7.50
CA PRO A 132 13.14 8.91 -8.79
C PRO A 132 12.55 7.84 -9.74
N GLU A 133 13.02 6.59 -9.64
CA GLU A 133 12.57 5.43 -10.41
C GLU A 133 11.22 4.89 -9.96
N ALA A 134 10.71 5.30 -8.81
CA ALA A 134 9.39 4.88 -8.33
C ALA A 134 8.30 5.20 -9.36
N ARG A 135 7.27 4.36 -9.39
CA ARG A 135 6.13 4.52 -10.31
C ARG A 135 4.85 4.33 -9.54
N PHE A 136 4.10 5.41 -9.40
CA PHE A 136 2.82 5.42 -8.73
C PHE A 136 1.70 5.49 -9.76
N ALA A 137 0.64 4.69 -9.58
CA ALA A 137 -0.54 4.77 -10.44
C ALA A 137 -1.79 4.22 -9.76
N ALA A 138 -2.90 4.95 -9.86
CA ALA A 138 -4.25 4.46 -9.57
C ALA A 138 -4.92 3.98 -10.87
N ASN A 139 -4.39 2.90 -11.46
CA ASN A 139 -4.71 2.50 -12.84
C ASN A 139 -6.06 1.80 -13.03
N PHE A 140 -6.93 1.82 -12.05
CA PHE A 140 -8.21 1.11 -12.06
C PHE A 140 -9.13 1.49 -13.23
N ALA A 141 -9.29 2.80 -13.51
CA ALA A 141 -10.10 3.26 -14.64
C ALA A 141 -9.58 2.74 -15.99
N ARG A 142 -8.26 2.53 -16.12
CA ARG A 142 -7.65 1.91 -17.31
C ARG A 142 -7.87 0.41 -17.40
N LEU A 143 -8.32 -0.21 -16.31
CA LEU A 143 -8.75 -1.60 -16.25
C LEU A 143 -10.27 -1.73 -16.37
N GLY A 144 -10.99 -0.61 -16.51
CA GLY A 144 -12.44 -0.61 -16.67
C GLY A 144 -13.21 -0.79 -15.36
N PHE A 145 -12.61 -0.51 -14.19
CA PHE A 145 -13.33 -0.62 -12.92
C PHE A 145 -12.94 0.46 -11.89
N HIS A 146 -13.68 0.49 -10.78
CA HIS A 146 -13.51 1.48 -9.72
C HIS A 146 -12.20 1.26 -8.95
N HIS A 147 -11.59 2.34 -8.46
CA HIS A 147 -10.45 2.22 -7.54
C HIS A 147 -10.83 1.55 -6.23
N GLY A 148 -9.85 1.18 -5.44
CA GLY A 148 -10.04 0.43 -4.21
C GLY A 148 -8.91 0.61 -3.21
N PHE A 149 -8.90 -0.23 -2.19
CA PHE A 149 -7.91 -0.23 -1.11
C PHE A 149 -7.92 1.07 -0.30
N GLY A 150 -9.09 1.70 -0.12
CA GLY A 150 -9.23 2.92 0.66
C GLY A 150 -8.65 4.18 0.00
N LEU A 151 -8.34 4.16 -1.31
CA LEU A 151 -7.83 5.34 -2.02
C LEU A 151 -8.84 6.49 -2.03
N SER A 152 -10.14 6.21 -1.91
CA SER A 152 -11.18 7.23 -1.73
C SER A 152 -10.96 8.08 -0.47
N ALA A 153 -10.44 7.48 0.60
CA ALA A 153 -10.19 8.16 1.87
C ALA A 153 -8.75 8.70 1.98
N THR A 154 -7.78 8.06 1.33
CA THR A 154 -6.36 8.32 1.60
C THR A 154 -5.68 9.23 0.57
N LEU A 155 -6.08 9.21 -0.70
CA LEU A 155 -5.33 9.90 -1.74
C LEU A 155 -5.53 11.43 -1.69
N ALA A 156 -6.79 11.91 -1.58
CA ALA A 156 -7.07 13.35 -1.58
C ALA A 156 -6.45 14.12 -0.40
N PRO A 157 -6.40 13.58 0.83
CA PRO A 157 -5.66 14.23 1.92
C PRO A 157 -4.15 14.41 1.66
N LEU A 158 -3.54 13.55 0.84
CA LEU A 158 -2.11 13.61 0.50
C LEU A 158 -1.82 14.61 -0.63
N VAL A 159 -2.58 14.56 -1.72
CA VAL A 159 -2.24 15.29 -2.95
C VAL A 159 -3.24 16.42 -3.29
N GLY A 160 -4.25 16.59 -2.47
CA GLY A 160 -5.38 17.49 -2.75
C GLY A 160 -6.40 16.89 -3.72
N GLN A 161 -7.64 17.39 -3.66
CA GLN A 161 -8.79 16.85 -4.40
C GLN A 161 -8.54 16.80 -5.91
N GLN A 162 -8.04 17.87 -6.52
CA GLN A 162 -7.89 17.94 -7.98
C GLN A 162 -6.84 16.96 -8.51
N ARG A 163 -5.71 16.82 -7.83
CA ARG A 163 -4.67 15.85 -8.20
C ARG A 163 -5.15 14.42 -8.00
N SER A 164 -5.90 14.16 -6.93
CA SER A 164 -6.52 12.87 -6.68
C SER A 164 -7.47 12.48 -7.84
N LEU A 165 -8.38 13.36 -8.25
CA LEU A 165 -9.29 13.12 -9.36
C LEU A 165 -8.53 12.87 -10.68
N GLU A 166 -7.50 13.67 -10.97
CA GLU A 166 -6.68 13.49 -12.16
C GLU A 166 -6.01 12.11 -12.19
N LEU A 167 -5.42 11.67 -11.09
CA LEU A 167 -4.78 10.35 -10.99
C LEU A 167 -5.78 9.21 -11.11
N LEU A 168 -6.94 9.32 -10.44
CA LEU A 168 -8.00 8.30 -10.45
C LEU A 168 -8.69 8.18 -11.81
N TYR A 169 -9.02 9.31 -12.46
CA TYR A 169 -9.73 9.29 -13.74
C TYR A 169 -8.84 8.86 -14.89
N THR A 170 -7.60 9.32 -14.92
CA THR A 170 -6.66 9.00 -16.01
C THR A 170 -5.94 7.67 -15.82
N GLY A 171 -5.80 7.20 -14.59
CA GLY A 171 -4.99 6.03 -14.24
C GLY A 171 -3.54 6.16 -14.72
N ARG A 172 -3.05 7.39 -14.93
CA ARG A 172 -1.70 7.62 -15.43
C ARG A 172 -0.64 7.25 -14.40
N ARG A 173 0.52 6.86 -14.89
CA ARG A 173 1.70 6.66 -14.04
C ARG A 173 2.44 7.98 -13.86
N ILE A 174 2.84 8.24 -12.61
CA ILE A 174 3.78 9.32 -12.26
C ILE A 174 5.05 8.70 -11.69
N ASN A 175 6.18 9.37 -11.86
CA ASN A 175 7.45 8.95 -11.26
C ASN A 175 7.62 9.50 -9.84
N GLY A 176 8.73 9.11 -9.17
CA GLY A 176 9.01 9.56 -7.81
C GLY A 176 9.18 11.08 -7.69
N VAL A 177 9.77 11.71 -8.71
CA VAL A 177 9.95 13.18 -8.74
C VAL A 177 8.58 13.86 -8.73
N THR A 178 7.70 13.51 -9.66
CA THR A 178 6.34 14.07 -9.70
C THR A 178 5.54 13.74 -8.43
N ALA A 179 5.72 12.54 -7.88
CA ALA A 179 5.06 12.16 -6.63
C ALA A 179 5.48 13.06 -5.46
N HIS A 180 6.77 13.41 -5.39
CA HIS A 180 7.28 14.34 -4.40
C HIS A 180 6.76 15.78 -4.64
N GLU A 181 6.79 16.26 -5.88
CA GLU A 181 6.28 17.60 -6.24
C GLU A 181 4.81 17.82 -5.88
N ILE A 182 3.97 16.77 -5.94
CA ILE A 182 2.54 16.88 -5.62
C ILE A 182 2.20 16.49 -4.18
N GLY A 183 3.19 16.14 -3.35
CA GLY A 183 3.01 15.77 -1.94
C GLY A 183 2.60 14.30 -1.71
N LEU A 184 2.64 13.44 -2.75
CA LEU A 184 2.40 12.01 -2.58
C LEU A 184 3.59 11.32 -1.90
N ALA A 185 4.82 11.75 -2.19
CA ALA A 185 6.02 11.30 -1.50
C ALA A 185 6.59 12.45 -0.64
N ASP A 186 6.91 12.13 0.61
CA ASP A 186 7.37 13.11 1.60
C ASP A 186 8.86 13.45 1.42
N ARG A 187 9.67 12.45 1.00
CA ARG A 187 11.09 12.61 0.69
C ARG A 187 11.43 11.95 -0.65
N LEU A 188 12.40 12.54 -1.36
CA LEU A 188 12.92 12.03 -2.62
C LEU A 188 14.43 11.90 -2.51
N VAL A 189 14.97 10.69 -2.69
CA VAL A 189 16.40 10.38 -2.59
C VAL A 189 16.83 9.40 -3.66
N PRO A 190 18.13 9.32 -4.00
CA PRO A 190 18.65 8.28 -4.88
C PRO A 190 18.27 6.87 -4.40
N LEU A 191 18.13 5.94 -5.35
CA LEU A 191 17.66 4.58 -5.06
C LEU A 191 18.54 3.83 -4.04
N ASP A 192 19.82 4.03 -4.08
CA ASP A 192 20.81 3.44 -3.16
C ASP A 192 20.72 4.02 -1.73
N GLU A 193 20.16 5.21 -1.57
CA GLU A 193 19.93 5.86 -0.27
C GLU A 193 18.52 5.61 0.29
N LEU A 194 17.62 5.01 -0.50
CA LEU A 194 16.19 4.93 -0.18
C LEU A 194 15.91 4.27 1.18
N ARG A 195 16.52 3.13 1.44
CA ARG A 195 16.28 2.38 2.68
C ARG A 195 16.90 3.07 3.90
N SER A 196 18.09 3.64 3.73
CA SER A 196 18.75 4.38 4.81
C SER A 196 18.01 5.66 5.17
N GLU A 197 17.45 6.36 4.19
CA GLU A 197 16.64 7.57 4.44
C GLU A 197 15.28 7.24 5.10
N ALA A 198 14.61 6.16 4.67
CA ALA A 198 13.40 5.70 5.33
C ALA A 198 13.67 5.27 6.77
N HIS A 199 14.79 4.58 7.02
CA HIS A 199 15.24 4.22 8.34
C HIS A 199 15.58 5.46 9.19
N ALA A 200 16.30 6.44 8.64
CA ALA A 200 16.66 7.67 9.33
C ALA A 200 15.41 8.43 9.81
N LEU A 201 14.38 8.54 8.95
CA LEU A 201 13.10 9.14 9.35
C LEU A 201 12.40 8.33 10.44
N ALA A 202 12.38 7.01 10.34
CA ALA A 202 11.79 6.14 11.35
C ALA A 202 12.54 6.22 12.69
N ALA A 203 13.89 6.30 12.67
CA ALA A 203 14.72 6.46 13.87
C ALA A 203 14.50 7.83 14.54
N GLU A 204 14.34 8.89 13.75
CA GLU A 204 13.97 10.22 14.25
C GLU A 204 12.63 10.20 15.01
N ILE A 205 11.63 9.48 14.45
CA ILE A 205 10.34 9.26 15.11
C ILE A 205 10.52 8.42 16.39
N ALA A 206 11.26 7.32 16.30
CA ALA A 206 11.48 6.37 17.39
C ALA A 206 12.26 6.98 18.58
N ALA A 207 13.11 7.99 18.33
CA ALA A 207 13.83 8.75 19.34
C ALA A 207 12.92 9.68 20.17
N SER A 208 11.71 9.99 19.68
CA SER A 208 10.72 10.77 20.40
C SER A 208 10.02 9.91 21.47
N ALA A 209 9.37 10.57 22.46
CA ALA A 209 8.65 9.88 23.53
C ALA A 209 7.52 8.99 22.96
N PRO A 210 7.58 7.66 23.08
CA PRO A 210 6.70 6.74 22.33
C PRO A 210 5.22 6.94 22.65
N LEU A 211 4.86 7.18 23.91
CA LEU A 211 3.47 7.43 24.30
C LEU A 211 2.94 8.77 23.73
N ALA A 212 3.81 9.79 23.60
CA ALA A 212 3.42 11.05 22.99
C ALA A 212 3.20 10.88 21.48
N VAL A 213 4.09 10.16 20.79
CA VAL A 213 3.94 9.85 19.35
C VAL A 213 2.66 9.07 19.10
N ALA A 214 2.39 8.02 19.88
CA ALA A 214 1.16 7.23 19.77
C ALA A 214 -0.10 8.08 20.00
N SER A 215 -0.09 8.98 21.00
CA SER A 215 -1.19 9.88 21.29
C SER A 215 -1.42 10.89 20.16
N ILE A 216 -0.36 11.48 19.62
CA ILE A 216 -0.44 12.40 18.47
C ILE A 216 -0.99 11.65 17.24
N ARG A 217 -0.46 10.46 16.94
CA ARG A 217 -0.93 9.67 15.81
C ARG A 217 -2.41 9.29 15.95
N GLN A 218 -2.83 8.91 17.16
CA GLN A 218 -4.25 8.64 17.44
C GLN A 218 -5.13 9.88 17.19
N THR A 219 -4.68 11.06 17.57
CA THR A 219 -5.41 12.31 17.33
C THR A 219 -5.50 12.65 15.84
N MET A 220 -4.40 12.45 15.10
CA MET A 220 -4.30 12.84 13.69
C MET A 220 -4.87 11.79 12.72
N ARG A 221 -4.83 10.50 13.06
CA ARG A 221 -5.18 9.38 12.17
C ARG A 221 -6.12 8.34 12.79
N GLY A 222 -6.57 8.53 14.03
CA GLY A 222 -7.37 7.50 14.74
C GLY A 222 -8.69 7.14 14.05
N GLU A 223 -9.27 8.05 13.28
CA GLU A 223 -10.49 7.80 12.52
C GLU A 223 -10.25 7.19 11.13
N LEU A 224 -8.99 7.10 10.68
CA LEU A 224 -8.68 6.69 9.31
C LEU A 224 -9.18 5.27 8.98
N ALA A 225 -9.05 4.32 9.91
CA ALA A 225 -9.56 2.95 9.70
C ALA A 225 -11.07 2.95 9.47
N GLN A 226 -11.84 3.75 10.19
CA GLN A 226 -13.28 3.89 10.01
C GLN A 226 -13.61 4.56 8.67
N GLN A 227 -12.90 5.61 8.30
CA GLN A 227 -13.07 6.30 7.01
C GLN A 227 -12.77 5.35 5.84
N VAL A 228 -11.71 4.54 5.97
CA VAL A 228 -11.34 3.51 4.98
C VAL A 228 -12.42 2.42 4.92
N SER A 229 -12.97 1.98 6.06
CA SER A 229 -14.06 1.00 6.07
C SER A 229 -15.28 1.49 5.28
N ILE A 230 -15.73 2.72 5.52
CA ILE A 230 -16.84 3.33 4.79
C ILE A 230 -16.51 3.46 3.28
N ALA A 231 -15.29 3.89 2.98
CA ALA A 231 -14.85 4.05 1.59
C ALA A 231 -14.79 2.69 0.86
N THR A 232 -14.21 1.67 1.48
CA THR A 232 -14.06 0.34 0.87
C THR A 232 -15.38 -0.38 0.67
N ASP A 233 -16.41 -0.13 1.48
CA ASP A 233 -17.76 -0.66 1.22
C ASP A 233 -18.32 -0.11 -0.10
N ARG A 234 -18.16 1.18 -0.36
CA ARG A 234 -18.54 1.79 -1.64
C ARG A 234 -17.64 1.28 -2.77
N GLU A 235 -16.32 1.23 -2.58
CA GLU A 235 -15.36 0.75 -3.56
C GLU A 235 -15.66 -0.70 -4.00
N LYS A 236 -15.99 -1.59 -3.05
CA LYS A 236 -16.41 -2.98 -3.33
C LYS A 236 -17.67 -3.03 -4.19
N ALA A 237 -18.71 -2.32 -3.76
CA ALA A 237 -19.99 -2.31 -4.48
C ALA A 237 -19.84 -1.82 -5.93
N GLU A 238 -19.01 -0.79 -6.15
CA GLU A 238 -18.74 -0.29 -7.49
C GLU A 238 -17.90 -1.26 -8.32
N GLN A 239 -16.92 -1.94 -7.72
CA GLN A 239 -16.12 -2.93 -8.42
C GLN A 239 -16.93 -4.17 -8.81
N ASP A 240 -17.88 -4.60 -7.99
CA ASP A 240 -18.67 -5.82 -8.21
C ASP A 240 -19.49 -5.76 -9.51
N TRP A 241 -20.16 -4.64 -9.78
CA TRP A 241 -20.92 -4.52 -11.02
C TRP A 241 -20.02 -4.17 -12.21
N LEU A 242 -18.99 -3.31 -12.05
CA LEU A 242 -18.08 -2.95 -13.12
C LEU A 242 -17.29 -4.15 -13.66
N ARG A 243 -16.93 -5.12 -12.80
CA ARG A 243 -16.28 -6.37 -13.23
C ARG A 243 -17.15 -7.24 -14.14
N GLN A 244 -18.44 -7.00 -14.21
CA GLN A 244 -19.35 -7.73 -15.10
C GLN A 244 -19.41 -7.12 -16.51
N THR A 245 -18.86 -5.92 -16.70
CA THR A 245 -18.89 -5.18 -17.97
C THR A 245 -17.89 -5.74 -19.00
N ASP A 246 -18.15 -5.47 -20.27
CA ASP A 246 -17.22 -5.78 -21.34
C ASP A 246 -15.97 -4.88 -21.28
N ASP A 247 -16.13 -3.65 -20.78
CA ASP A 247 -15.01 -2.72 -20.59
C ASP A 247 -13.99 -3.25 -19.55
N TRP A 248 -14.45 -3.93 -18.50
CA TRP A 248 -13.53 -4.63 -17.58
C TRP A 248 -12.72 -5.72 -18.28
N LYS A 249 -13.39 -6.58 -19.07
CA LYS A 249 -12.74 -7.66 -19.83
C LYS A 249 -11.71 -7.09 -20.82
N GLU A 250 -12.12 -6.03 -21.52
CA GLU A 250 -11.24 -5.32 -22.46
C GLU A 250 -10.05 -4.67 -21.75
N GLY A 251 -10.27 -3.99 -20.62
CA GLY A 251 -9.21 -3.33 -19.86
C GLY A 251 -8.14 -4.30 -19.38
N VAL A 252 -8.55 -5.45 -18.80
CA VAL A 252 -7.63 -6.50 -18.37
C VAL A 252 -6.87 -7.10 -19.56
N LYS A 253 -7.57 -7.40 -20.66
CA LYS A 253 -6.96 -7.93 -21.90
C LYS A 253 -5.96 -6.94 -22.49
N ALA A 254 -6.36 -5.68 -22.63
CA ALA A 254 -5.50 -4.64 -23.20
C ALA A 254 -4.23 -4.44 -22.37
N MET A 255 -4.33 -4.52 -21.03
CA MET A 255 -3.18 -4.45 -20.14
C MET A 255 -2.24 -5.64 -20.36
N ALA A 256 -2.74 -6.87 -20.44
CA ALA A 256 -1.94 -8.06 -20.69
C ALA A 256 -1.24 -8.00 -22.06
N GLU A 257 -1.93 -7.50 -23.08
CA GLU A 257 -1.42 -7.31 -24.45
C GLU A 257 -0.55 -6.04 -24.61
N ARG A 258 -0.43 -5.21 -23.57
CA ARG A 258 0.32 -3.93 -23.57
C ARG A 258 -0.13 -2.96 -24.68
N ARG A 259 -1.43 -2.90 -24.95
CA ARG A 259 -2.05 -1.98 -25.92
C ARG A 259 -3.05 -1.03 -25.25
N PRO A 260 -3.42 0.07 -25.90
CA PRO A 260 -4.54 0.88 -25.44
C PRO A 260 -5.86 0.09 -25.43
N PRO A 261 -6.70 0.24 -24.39
CA PRO A 261 -8.04 -0.35 -24.37
C PRO A 261 -9.00 0.38 -25.30
N ASN A 262 -10.03 -0.35 -25.79
CA ASN A 262 -11.10 0.20 -26.61
C ASN A 262 -12.43 0.08 -25.86
N PHE A 263 -12.66 0.99 -24.92
CA PHE A 263 -13.86 1.02 -24.07
C PHE A 263 -15.10 1.45 -24.84
N ARG A 264 -16.25 0.90 -24.48
CA ARG A 264 -17.53 1.12 -25.16
C ARG A 264 -18.71 1.40 -24.22
N ALA A 265 -18.45 1.55 -22.92
CA ALA A 265 -19.46 1.74 -21.87
C ALA A 265 -20.52 0.62 -21.84
N LYS A 266 -20.09 -0.64 -21.91
CA LYS A 266 -20.94 -1.83 -21.91
C LYS A 266 -20.46 -2.85 -20.89
#